data_b3c8bc64d244dc65951cd6360ff7b6f2
#
_entry.id   b3c8bc64d244dc65951cd6360ff7b6f2
#
_cell.length_a   1.000
_cell.length_b   1.000
_cell.length_c   1.000
_cell.angle_alpha   90.00
_cell.angle_beta   90.00
_cell.angle_gamma   90.00
#
_symmetry.space_group_name_H-M   'P 1'
#
loop_
_entity.id
_entity.type
_entity.pdbx_description
1 polymer ?
#
loop_
_entity_poly.entity_id
_entity_poly.type
_entity_poly.pdbx_seq_one_letter_code
_entity_poly.pdbx_strand_id
1 'polypeptide(L)'
;MDRSRIEKISKALADKTRLKIFEAISRSEKMTCGEIVSMRGVTPATVSHHLKILSEAALIECRRQGQFVHSKAVPGTIEAYSRALAKIAGGKKSAHRK
;
A
#
# COMPACT_ATOMS: atom_id res chain seq x y z
N MET A 1 9.47 -7.12 -11.57
CA MET A 1 9.66 -6.02 -10.58
C MET A 1 11.11 -5.98 -10.16
N ASP A 2 11.72 -4.82 -10.23
CA ASP A 2 13.13 -4.73 -9.88
C ASP A 2 13.33 -4.52 -8.38
N ARG A 3 14.60 -4.59 -7.94
CA ARG A 3 14.94 -4.46 -6.54
C ARG A 3 14.51 -3.14 -5.93
N SER A 4 14.66 -2.08 -6.70
CA SER A 4 14.31 -0.74 -6.24
C SER A 4 12.82 -0.65 -5.91
N ARG A 5 11.99 -1.24 -6.76
CA ARG A 5 10.55 -1.28 -6.55
C ARG A 5 10.21 -2.12 -5.32
N ILE A 6 10.86 -3.25 -5.16
CA ILE A 6 10.64 -4.11 -4.01
C ILE A 6 10.96 -3.37 -2.73
N GLU A 7 12.09 -2.67 -2.71
CA GLU A 7 12.50 -1.91 -1.54
C GLU A 7 11.51 -0.81 -1.21
N LYS A 8 11.05 -0.09 -2.22
CA LYS A 8 10.11 1.00 -2.01
C LYS A 8 8.80 0.50 -1.41
N ILE A 9 8.28 -0.60 -1.92
CA ILE A 9 7.04 -1.18 -1.41
C ILE A 9 7.25 -1.69 0.02
N SER A 10 8.37 -2.34 0.27
CA SER A 10 8.68 -2.87 1.60
C SER A 10 8.73 -1.74 2.63
N LYS A 11 9.38 -0.63 2.27
CA LYS A 11 9.46 0.52 3.17
C LYS A 11 8.10 1.16 3.41
N ALA A 12 7.29 1.23 2.36
CA ALA A 12 5.96 1.82 2.51
C ALA A 12 5.10 1.02 3.48
N LEU A 13 5.24 -0.30 3.47
CA LEU A 13 4.44 -1.17 4.32
C LEU A 13 5.04 -1.39 5.71
N ALA A 14 6.24 -0.88 5.95
CA ALA A 14 6.94 -1.10 7.22
C ALA A 14 6.49 -0.17 8.35
N ASP A 15 5.56 0.71 8.09
CA ASP A 15 5.01 1.61 9.10
C ASP A 15 3.65 1.11 9.54
N LYS A 16 3.46 1.00 10.85
CA LYS A 16 2.23 0.46 11.43
C LYS A 16 0.99 1.22 10.97
N THR A 17 1.05 2.54 10.99
CA THR A 17 -0.08 3.37 10.59
C THR A 17 -0.36 3.26 9.10
N ARG A 18 0.68 3.28 8.28
CA ARG A 18 0.51 3.14 6.83
C ARG A 18 -0.08 1.80 6.46
N LEU A 19 0.38 0.74 7.10
CA LEU A 19 -0.18 -0.58 6.84
C LEU A 19 -1.67 -0.62 7.18
N LYS A 20 -2.05 0.01 8.29
CA LYS A 20 -3.44 0.11 8.69
C LYS A 20 -4.27 0.88 7.65
N ILE A 21 -3.74 1.98 7.16
CA ILE A 21 -4.42 2.77 6.14
C ILE A 21 -4.57 1.96 4.85
N PHE A 22 -3.50 1.31 4.43
CA PHE A 22 -3.54 0.48 3.22
C PHE A 22 -4.58 -0.63 3.36
N GLU A 23 -4.63 -1.26 4.52
CA GLU A 23 -5.59 -2.33 4.77
C GLU A 23 -7.03 -1.81 4.66
N ALA A 24 -7.29 -0.65 5.25
CA ALA A 24 -8.63 -0.05 5.22
C ALA A 24 -9.04 0.30 3.79
N ILE A 25 -8.12 0.90 3.02
CA ILE A 25 -8.40 1.24 1.63
C ILE A 25 -8.66 -0.04 0.81
N SER A 26 -7.89 -1.09 1.09
CA SER A 26 -8.03 -2.34 0.36
C SER A 26 -9.37 -3.04 0.60
N ARG A 27 -9.89 -2.89 1.80
CA ARG A 27 -11.18 -3.49 2.16
C ARG A 27 -12.36 -2.69 1.65
N SER A 28 -12.13 -1.43 1.30
CA SER A 28 -13.14 -0.55 0.77
C SER A 28 -12.95 -0.45 -0.72
N GLU A 29 -13.97 -0.10 -1.48
CA GLU A 29 -13.76 0.15 -2.90
C GLU A 29 -12.86 1.35 -3.05
N LYS A 30 -13.12 2.39 -2.26
CA LYS A 30 -12.29 3.58 -2.24
C LYS A 30 -12.60 4.35 -0.96
N MET A 31 -11.67 5.19 -0.55
CA MET A 31 -11.85 6.01 0.65
C MET A 31 -11.45 7.44 0.35
N THR A 32 -12.19 8.37 0.94
CA THR A 32 -11.82 9.79 0.89
C THR A 32 -10.80 10.07 1.98
N CYS A 33 -10.08 11.17 1.84
CA CYS A 33 -9.17 11.63 2.89
C CYS A 33 -9.87 11.80 4.22
N GLY A 34 -11.10 12.33 4.19
CA GLY A 34 -11.88 12.52 5.41
C GLY A 34 -12.16 11.21 6.14
N GLU A 35 -12.48 10.18 5.36
CA GLU A 35 -12.74 8.88 5.95
C GLU A 35 -11.48 8.29 6.59
N ILE A 36 -10.33 8.49 5.93
CA ILE A 36 -9.06 8.01 6.46
C ILE A 36 -8.70 8.76 7.75
N VAL A 37 -8.90 10.07 7.74
CA VAL A 37 -8.62 10.92 8.90
C VAL A 37 -9.44 10.48 10.12
N SER A 38 -10.65 9.99 9.89
CA SER A 38 -11.52 9.58 10.99
C SER A 38 -11.15 8.20 11.55
N MET A 39 -10.20 7.50 10.97
CA MET A 39 -9.79 6.19 11.49
C MET A 39 -9.09 6.33 12.83
N ARG A 40 -9.35 5.35 13.71
CA ARG A 40 -8.72 5.33 15.01
C ARG A 40 -7.20 5.16 14.87
N GLY A 41 -6.45 5.98 15.58
CA GLY A 41 -5.00 5.88 15.58
C GLY A 41 -4.33 6.57 14.40
N VAL A 42 -5.11 7.32 13.62
CA VAL A 42 -4.59 8.07 12.49
C VAL A 42 -4.72 9.56 12.79
N THR A 43 -3.63 10.31 12.68
CA THR A 43 -3.69 11.75 12.92
C THR A 43 -3.84 12.48 11.59
N PRO A 44 -4.69 13.51 11.54
CA PRO A 44 -4.89 14.26 10.29
C PRO A 44 -3.60 14.84 9.72
N ALA A 45 -2.70 15.24 10.59
CA ALA A 45 -1.45 15.89 10.17
C ALA A 45 -0.55 14.99 9.32
N THR A 46 -0.68 13.66 9.49
CA THR A 46 0.18 12.72 8.81
C THR A 46 -0.45 12.00 7.62
N VAL A 47 -1.77 12.18 7.44
CA VAL A 47 -2.49 11.43 6.39
C VAL A 47 -1.93 11.70 5.00
N SER A 48 -1.72 12.98 4.66
CA SER A 48 -1.19 13.31 3.33
C SER A 48 0.16 12.66 3.10
N HIS A 49 1.00 12.64 4.12
CA HIS A 49 2.33 12.04 4.03
C HIS A 49 2.23 10.53 3.79
N HIS A 50 1.36 9.86 4.54
CA HIS A 50 1.18 8.42 4.39
C HIS A 50 0.62 8.06 3.01
N LEU A 51 -0.35 8.84 2.53
CA LEU A 51 -0.95 8.60 1.22
C LEU A 51 0.08 8.82 0.11
N LYS A 52 0.94 9.83 0.27
CA LYS A 52 1.98 10.09 -0.71
C LYS A 52 2.93 8.90 -0.82
N ILE A 53 3.36 8.36 0.32
CA ILE A 53 4.29 7.23 0.32
C ILE A 53 3.64 5.99 -0.31
N LEU A 54 2.40 5.71 0.06
CA LEU A 54 1.68 4.57 -0.52
C LEU A 54 1.47 4.74 -2.01
N SER A 55 1.15 5.94 -2.45
CA SER A 55 0.92 6.24 -3.85
C SER A 55 2.21 6.13 -4.67
N GLU A 56 3.32 6.63 -4.13
CA GLU A 56 4.61 6.54 -4.81
C GLU A 56 5.09 5.10 -4.94
N ALA A 57 4.66 4.24 -4.02
CA ALA A 57 4.97 2.81 -4.11
C ALA A 57 3.97 2.07 -5.01
N ALA A 58 3.03 2.79 -5.60
CA ALA A 58 1.99 2.25 -6.47
C ALA A 58 1.08 1.26 -5.76
N LEU A 59 0.99 1.34 -4.44
CA LEU A 59 0.10 0.49 -3.65
C LEU A 59 -1.33 1.00 -3.70
N ILE A 60 -1.48 2.30 -3.87
CA ILE A 60 -2.78 2.94 -4.05
C ILE A 60 -2.67 3.96 -5.16
N GLU A 61 -3.81 4.38 -5.68
CA GLU A 61 -3.83 5.56 -6.54
C GLU A 61 -4.89 6.50 -5.98
N CYS A 62 -4.57 7.79 -6.04
CA CYS A 62 -5.42 8.84 -5.52
C CYS A 62 -5.95 9.68 -6.67
N ARG A 63 -7.23 9.97 -6.65
CA ARG A 63 -7.87 10.79 -7.69
C ARG A 63 -8.70 11.87 -7.06
N ARG A 64 -8.58 13.05 -7.61
CA ARG A 64 -9.39 14.18 -7.19
C ARG A 64 -10.72 14.15 -7.95
N GLN A 65 -11.80 14.24 -7.20
CA GLN A 65 -13.14 14.35 -7.78
C GLN A 65 -13.82 15.52 -7.09
N GLY A 66 -13.89 16.66 -7.77
CA GLY A 66 -14.39 17.89 -7.17
C GLY A 66 -13.46 18.31 -6.04
N GLN A 67 -14.02 18.44 -4.84
CA GLN A 67 -13.25 18.85 -3.68
C GLN A 67 -12.76 17.66 -2.86
N PHE A 68 -13.04 16.44 -3.31
CA PHE A 68 -12.65 15.24 -2.59
C PHE A 68 -11.50 14.55 -3.29
N VAL A 69 -10.64 13.93 -2.49
CA VAL A 69 -9.60 13.05 -3.00
C VAL A 69 -9.95 11.63 -2.57
N HIS A 70 -10.07 10.75 -3.52
CA HIS A 70 -10.39 9.34 -3.28
C HIS A 70 -9.14 8.48 -3.47
N SER A 71 -8.95 7.53 -2.57
CA SER A 71 -7.83 6.59 -2.64
C SER A 71 -8.37 5.20 -2.87
N LYS A 72 -7.69 4.45 -3.71
CA LYS A 72 -8.08 3.10 -4.10
C LYS A 72 -6.85 2.22 -4.18
N ALA A 73 -6.96 0.99 -3.69
CA ALA A 73 -5.85 0.05 -3.76
C ALA A 73 -5.60 -0.41 -5.20
N VAL A 74 -4.35 -0.72 -5.49
CA VAL A 74 -3.94 -1.27 -6.79
C VAL A 74 -3.50 -2.72 -6.57
N PRO A 75 -4.42 -3.69 -6.73
CA PRO A 75 -4.11 -5.10 -6.40
C PRO A 75 -2.94 -5.67 -7.17
N GLY A 76 -2.77 -5.24 -8.43
CA GLY A 76 -1.68 -5.75 -9.25
C GLY A 76 -0.31 -5.52 -8.66
N THR A 77 -0.14 -4.43 -7.89
CA THR A 77 1.14 -4.12 -7.28
C THR A 77 1.50 -5.16 -6.22
N ILE A 78 0.53 -5.51 -5.36
CA ILE A 78 0.77 -6.52 -4.32
C ILE A 78 1.01 -7.89 -4.94
N GLU A 79 0.28 -8.21 -6.00
CA GLU A 79 0.47 -9.49 -6.68
C GLU A 79 1.89 -9.60 -7.24
N ALA A 80 2.35 -8.56 -7.92
CA ALA A 80 3.71 -8.55 -8.47
C ALA A 80 4.76 -8.57 -7.38
N TYR A 81 4.52 -7.83 -6.30
CA TYR A 81 5.41 -7.78 -5.16
C TYR A 81 5.53 -9.15 -4.48
N SER A 82 4.40 -9.80 -4.22
CA SER A 82 4.38 -11.14 -3.63
C SER A 82 5.16 -12.13 -4.47
N ARG A 83 4.93 -12.08 -5.77
CA ARG A 83 5.59 -12.97 -6.70
C ARG A 83 7.10 -12.74 -6.72
N ALA A 84 7.50 -11.47 -6.69
CA ALA A 84 8.91 -11.11 -6.66
C ALA A 84 9.60 -11.59 -5.38
N LEU A 85 8.92 -11.43 -4.23
CA LEU A 85 9.47 -11.90 -2.96
C LEU A 85 9.58 -13.43 -2.93
N ALA A 86 8.56 -14.10 -3.43
CA ALA A 86 8.57 -15.56 -3.48
C ALA A 86 9.71 -16.07 -4.32
N LYS A 87 9.99 -15.38 -5.41
CA LYS A 87 11.09 -15.74 -6.30
C LYS A 87 12.43 -15.54 -5.61
N ILE A 88 12.60 -14.46 -4.89
CA ILE A 88 13.83 -14.20 -4.15
C ILE A 88 14.04 -15.26 -3.07
N ALA A 89 13.00 -15.51 -2.27
CA ALA A 89 13.11 -16.43 -1.14
C ALA A 89 13.16 -17.87 -1.58
N GLY A 90 12.35 -18.22 -2.58
CA GLY A 90 12.26 -19.59 -3.04
C GLY A 90 13.39 -20.03 -3.91
N GLY A 91 13.95 -19.09 -4.60
CA GLY A 91 14.99 -19.45 -5.56
C GLY A 91 14.45 -20.38 -6.59
N LYS A 92 14.32 -21.60 -6.29
CA LYS A 92 13.82 -22.57 -7.18
C LYS A 92 12.91 -23.43 -6.44
N LYS A 93 12.41 -23.67 -6.04
CA LYS A 93 11.56 -24.52 -5.61
C LYS A 93 11.26 -24.71 -4.31
N SER A 94 11.15 -24.82 -4.04
CA SER A 94 10.90 -24.85 -3.08
C SER A 94 10.47 -25.32 -2.34
N ALA A 95 10.65 -25.56 -2.03
CA ALA A 95 10.33 -25.94 -1.43
C ALA A 95 9.78 -25.87 -0.55
N HIS A 96 9.94 -26.12 -0.29
CA HIS A 96 9.61 -26.10 0.46
C HIS A 96 8.85 -26.10 1.21
N ARG A 97 8.79 -26.32 1.52
CA ARG A 97 8.21 -26.48 2.16
C ARG A 97 7.93 -26.34 3.13
N LYS A 98 7.92 -26.39 3.68
CA LYS A 98 7.82 -26.44 4.53
C LYS A 98 7.42 -26.51 4.91
#